data_408e46a8ffd338b652a6ba28355ef220
#
_entry.id   408e46a8ffd338b652a6ba28355ef220
#
_cell.length_a   1.000
_cell.length_b   1.000
_cell.length_c   1.000
_cell.angle_alpha   90.00
_cell.angle_beta   90.00
_cell.angle_gamma   90.00
#
_symmetry.space_group_name_H-M   'P 1'
#
loop_
_entity.id
_entity.type
_entity.pdbx_description
1 polymer ?
#
loop_
_entity_poly.entity_id
_entity_poly.type
_entity_poly.pdbx_seq_one_letter_code
_entity_poly.pdbx_strand_id
1 'polypeptide(L)'
;MHVSYSLALGFGLAAAAAATPAGAATLLALTNDSRLVEIDSETLGAGRPVAIRGAEGRLLGIDQRAADGRIYGVTDTGRIVTIDHRSGQAVVVARLSEPFTPGGRSVVDFNPMADRLRLMGMNGANFRVHPDTGAVTRDGGLTYQPGPLGGTVPRIVAGAYTNSIGKPSSTALYTIDTSLGQLNLQAPPNEGVQQARGAMESLPAGVAFDILADAQGGNRAWLLSAGQLGVVTLETGQVRLLGAVAGLPGSEIVDIAALH
;
A
#
# COMPACT_ATOMS: atom_id res chain seq x y z
N MET A 1 -1.45 -46.87 -57.47
CA MET A 1 -0.95 -46.79 -56.08
C MET A 1 -1.26 -45.38 -55.60
N HIS A 2 -2.39 -45.13 -54.90
CA HIS A 2 -2.77 -43.86 -54.38
C HIS A 2 -2.54 -43.86 -52.87
N VAL A 3 -1.68 -42.99 -52.40
CA VAL A 3 -1.41 -42.81 -50.95
C VAL A 3 -2.20 -41.61 -50.49
N SER A 4 -3.20 -41.84 -49.65
CA SER A 4 -3.99 -40.76 -49.01
C SER A 4 -3.34 -40.38 -47.66
N TYR A 5 -2.96 -39.11 -47.53
CA TYR A 5 -2.51 -38.54 -46.25
C TYR A 5 -3.72 -37.96 -45.55
N SER A 6 -4.03 -38.50 -44.36
CA SER A 6 -5.02 -37.91 -43.43
C SER A 6 -4.32 -36.93 -42.51
N LEU A 7 -4.75 -35.67 -42.58
CA LEU A 7 -4.29 -34.62 -41.68
C LEU A 7 -5.18 -34.63 -40.43
N ALA A 8 -4.64 -34.98 -39.26
CA ALA A 8 -5.34 -34.90 -37.99
C ALA A 8 -5.13 -33.50 -37.40
N LEU A 9 -6.19 -32.69 -37.35
CA LEU A 9 -6.20 -31.43 -36.57
C LEU A 9 -6.36 -31.77 -35.07
N GLY A 10 -5.30 -31.55 -34.34
CA GLY A 10 -5.37 -31.57 -32.86
C GLY A 10 -5.94 -30.28 -32.32
N PHE A 11 -7.15 -30.32 -31.77
CA PHE A 11 -7.70 -29.23 -30.96
C PHE A 11 -7.01 -29.21 -29.59
N GLY A 12 -6.11 -28.28 -29.40
CA GLY A 12 -5.57 -27.99 -28.06
C GLY A 12 -6.62 -27.29 -27.20
N LEU A 13 -7.17 -27.96 -26.19
CA LEU A 13 -7.95 -27.32 -25.14
C LEU A 13 -7.00 -26.45 -24.30
N ALA A 14 -7.10 -25.14 -24.46
CA ALA A 14 -6.50 -24.21 -23.49
C ALA A 14 -7.31 -24.31 -22.20
N ALA A 15 -6.74 -24.91 -21.17
CA ALA A 15 -7.29 -24.88 -19.82
C ALA A 15 -7.21 -23.43 -19.32
N ALA A 16 -8.35 -22.75 -19.24
CA ALA A 16 -8.46 -21.53 -18.50
C ALA A 16 -8.19 -21.85 -17.01
N ALA A 17 -7.06 -21.36 -16.49
CA ALA A 17 -6.80 -21.43 -15.06
C ALA A 17 -7.93 -20.68 -14.36
N ALA A 18 -8.77 -21.39 -13.63
CA ALA A 18 -9.78 -20.80 -12.77
C ALA A 18 -9.01 -20.01 -11.68
N ALA A 19 -9.15 -18.68 -11.69
CA ALA A 19 -8.65 -17.86 -10.61
C ALA A 19 -9.39 -18.31 -9.33
N THR A 20 -8.64 -18.80 -8.34
CA THR A 20 -9.19 -19.08 -7.01
C THR A 20 -9.87 -17.82 -6.51
N PRO A 21 -11.11 -17.91 -5.96
CA PRO A 21 -11.74 -16.78 -5.34
C PRO A 21 -10.83 -16.31 -4.21
N ALA A 22 -10.41 -15.07 -4.32
CA ALA A 22 -9.58 -14.47 -3.29
C ALA A 22 -10.44 -14.29 -2.05
N GLY A 23 -9.98 -14.78 -0.93
CA GLY A 23 -10.66 -14.60 0.35
C GLY A 23 -11.00 -13.13 0.58
N ALA A 24 -12.16 -12.89 1.22
CA ALA A 24 -12.56 -11.57 1.66
C ALA A 24 -11.45 -10.95 2.52
N ALA A 25 -11.09 -9.70 2.24
CA ALA A 25 -10.17 -8.93 3.07
C ALA A 25 -10.93 -7.76 3.69
N THR A 26 -10.63 -7.45 4.93
CA THR A 26 -11.05 -6.21 5.57
C THR A 26 -9.98 -5.16 5.33
N LEU A 27 -10.36 -4.04 4.73
CA LEU A 27 -9.49 -2.89 4.54
C LEU A 27 -9.91 -1.79 5.50
N LEU A 28 -8.96 -1.16 6.13
CA LEU A 28 -9.19 -0.03 7.01
C LEU A 28 -8.77 1.25 6.28
N ALA A 29 -9.73 2.07 5.89
CA ALA A 29 -9.46 3.34 5.21
C ALA A 29 -9.35 4.48 6.22
N LEU A 30 -8.30 5.31 6.08
CA LEU A 30 -8.09 6.53 6.83
C LEU A 30 -8.59 7.73 6.02
N THR A 31 -9.44 8.56 6.61
CA THR A 31 -9.91 9.81 6.01
C THR A 31 -9.06 11.01 6.42
N ASN A 32 -9.05 12.06 5.60
CA ASN A 32 -8.33 13.30 5.87
C ASN A 32 -8.85 14.09 7.10
N ASP A 33 -10.06 13.79 7.56
CA ASP A 33 -10.67 14.35 8.77
C ASP A 33 -10.56 13.41 9.98
N SER A 34 -9.57 12.50 9.97
CA SER A 34 -9.20 11.60 11.07
C SER A 34 -10.32 10.65 11.50
N ARG A 35 -10.91 9.95 10.54
CA ARG A 35 -11.81 8.83 10.77
C ARG A 35 -11.26 7.55 10.13
N LEU A 36 -11.62 6.41 10.71
CA LEU A 36 -11.39 5.09 10.14
C LEU A 36 -12.70 4.55 9.59
N VAL A 37 -12.62 3.86 8.46
CA VAL A 37 -13.75 3.22 7.80
C VAL A 37 -13.34 1.82 7.40
N GLU A 38 -14.00 0.80 7.94
CA GLU A 38 -13.81 -0.58 7.48
C GLU A 38 -14.49 -0.76 6.13
N ILE A 39 -13.81 -1.42 5.19
CA ILE A 39 -14.30 -1.78 3.87
C ILE A 39 -14.19 -3.30 3.73
N ASP A 40 -15.30 -3.93 3.40
CA ASP A 40 -15.33 -5.34 3.02
C ASP A 40 -15.06 -5.46 1.52
N SER A 41 -13.98 -6.16 1.16
CA SER A 41 -13.53 -6.25 -0.24
C SER A 41 -14.39 -7.16 -1.12
N GLU A 42 -15.22 -8.01 -0.54
CA GLU A 42 -16.12 -8.92 -1.26
C GLU A 42 -17.44 -8.22 -1.59
N THR A 43 -18.05 -7.58 -0.59
CA THR A 43 -19.33 -6.88 -0.73
C THR A 43 -19.18 -5.47 -1.28
N LEU A 44 -17.98 -4.91 -1.27
CA LEU A 44 -17.68 -3.50 -1.57
C LEU A 44 -18.50 -2.54 -0.68
N GLY A 45 -18.80 -2.95 0.54
CA GLY A 45 -19.52 -2.17 1.54
C GLY A 45 -18.57 -1.49 2.52
N ALA A 46 -18.82 -0.22 2.81
CA ALA A 46 -18.13 0.51 3.87
C ALA A 46 -18.97 0.52 5.16
N GLY A 47 -18.30 0.27 6.28
CA GLY A 47 -18.88 0.38 7.62
C GLY A 47 -19.08 1.85 8.05
N ARG A 48 -19.58 2.03 9.27
CA ARG A 48 -19.71 3.37 9.85
C ARG A 48 -18.34 3.98 10.13
N PRO A 49 -18.11 5.26 9.74
CA PRO A 49 -16.87 5.96 10.08
C PRO A 49 -16.70 6.10 11.60
N VAL A 50 -15.54 5.74 12.11
CA VAL A 50 -15.14 5.84 13.51
C VAL A 50 -14.16 6.99 13.68
N ALA A 51 -14.49 7.99 14.50
CA ALA A 51 -13.62 9.14 14.74
C ALA A 51 -12.41 8.74 15.60
N ILE A 52 -11.21 9.09 15.15
CA ILE A 52 -9.97 8.87 15.91
C ILE A 52 -9.82 9.96 16.95
N ARG A 53 -9.47 9.56 18.19
CA ARG A 53 -9.28 10.47 19.32
C ARG A 53 -7.97 10.14 20.05
N GLY A 54 -7.24 11.15 20.50
CA GLY A 54 -6.00 10.99 21.26
C GLY A 54 -4.73 10.89 20.40
N ALA A 55 -4.81 11.07 19.09
CA ALA A 55 -3.65 10.99 18.20
C ALA A 55 -2.66 12.17 18.32
N GLU A 56 -3.08 13.29 18.93
CA GLU A 56 -2.26 14.50 19.08
C GLU A 56 -1.70 15.05 17.76
N GLY A 57 -2.54 15.13 16.73
CA GLY A 57 -2.24 15.62 15.40
C GLY A 57 -3.08 14.93 14.32
N ARG A 58 -2.98 15.40 13.08
CA ARG A 58 -3.63 14.78 11.94
C ARG A 58 -2.79 13.58 11.47
N LEU A 59 -3.43 12.45 11.25
CA LEU A 59 -2.75 11.25 10.74
C LEU A 59 -2.29 11.46 9.28
N LEU A 60 -1.06 11.06 9.02
CA LEU A 60 -0.43 11.06 7.70
C LEU A 60 -0.63 9.74 6.96
N GLY A 61 -0.80 8.65 7.70
CA GLY A 61 -1.06 7.30 7.19
C GLY A 61 -1.16 6.31 8.36
N ILE A 62 -1.56 5.09 8.03
CA ILE A 62 -1.76 3.98 8.95
C ILE A 62 -1.26 2.68 8.34
N ASP A 63 -0.85 1.73 9.18
CA ASP A 63 -0.59 0.35 8.76
C ASP A 63 -0.74 -0.63 9.92
N GLN A 64 -0.95 -1.91 9.59
CA GLN A 64 -0.97 -2.99 10.57
C GLN A 64 0.42 -3.61 10.72
N ARG A 65 0.99 -3.48 11.94
CA ARG A 65 2.29 -4.08 12.25
C ARG A 65 2.18 -5.60 12.35
N ALA A 66 2.90 -6.33 11.49
CA ALA A 66 2.89 -7.79 11.48
C ALA A 66 3.34 -8.43 12.80
N ALA A 67 4.20 -7.75 13.57
CA ALA A 67 4.78 -8.29 14.81
C ALA A 67 3.78 -8.38 15.97
N ASP A 68 2.76 -7.53 16.02
CA ASP A 68 1.79 -7.49 17.13
C ASP A 68 0.32 -7.34 16.71
N GLY A 69 0.05 -7.24 15.39
CA GLY A 69 -1.29 -7.13 14.82
C GLY A 69 -2.02 -5.81 15.08
N ARG A 70 -1.37 -4.83 15.74
CA ARG A 70 -1.98 -3.54 16.05
C ARG A 70 -1.90 -2.59 14.87
N ILE A 71 -2.89 -1.70 14.76
CA ILE A 71 -2.86 -0.59 13.81
C ILE A 71 -1.99 0.52 14.39
N TYR A 72 -1.02 0.94 13.62
CA TYR A 72 -0.17 2.09 13.91
C TYR A 72 -0.49 3.23 12.95
N GLY A 73 -0.22 4.45 13.39
CA GLY A 73 -0.30 5.63 12.56
C GLY A 73 0.79 6.63 12.92
N VAL A 74 1.08 7.52 11.99
CA VAL A 74 2.01 8.64 12.21
C VAL A 74 1.28 9.94 12.00
N THR A 75 1.47 10.90 12.93
CA THR A 75 0.84 12.21 12.84
C THR A 75 1.77 13.27 12.26
N ASP A 76 1.19 14.35 11.76
CA ASP A 76 1.92 15.54 11.28
C ASP A 76 2.69 16.29 12.39
N THR A 77 2.38 15.99 13.66
CA THR A 77 3.15 16.47 14.83
C THR A 77 4.29 15.53 15.22
N GLY A 78 4.52 14.46 14.44
CA GLY A 78 5.58 13.47 14.68
C GLY A 78 5.29 12.48 15.79
N ARG A 79 4.01 12.19 16.08
CA ARG A 79 3.63 11.11 16.99
C ARG A 79 3.50 9.80 16.27
N ILE A 80 3.97 8.72 16.87
CA ILE A 80 3.61 7.36 16.49
C ILE A 80 2.53 6.92 17.48
N VAL A 81 1.41 6.49 16.95
CA VAL A 81 0.25 6.07 17.76
C VAL A 81 -0.15 4.65 17.40
N THR A 82 -0.70 3.91 18.37
CA THR A 82 -1.54 2.74 18.09
C THR A 82 -2.99 3.15 18.13
N ILE A 83 -3.83 2.51 17.32
CA ILE A 83 -5.24 2.86 17.17
C ILE A 83 -6.08 1.60 17.31
N ASP A 84 -7.03 1.62 18.24
CA ASP A 84 -8.12 0.64 18.26
C ASP A 84 -9.14 1.07 17.19
N HIS A 85 -9.21 0.33 16.09
CA HIS A 85 -10.04 0.69 14.94
C HIS A 85 -11.55 0.63 15.22
N ARG A 86 -11.97 -0.13 16.24
CA ARG A 86 -13.39 -0.27 16.61
C ARG A 86 -13.88 0.90 17.46
N SER A 87 -13.07 1.39 18.38
CA SER A 87 -13.40 2.51 19.25
C SER A 87 -12.87 3.86 18.75
N GLY A 88 -11.88 3.85 17.86
CA GLY A 88 -11.16 5.04 17.41
C GLY A 88 -10.16 5.58 18.44
N GLN A 89 -9.95 4.88 19.58
CA GLN A 89 -9.01 5.33 20.59
C GLN A 89 -7.57 5.19 20.10
N ALA A 90 -6.85 6.29 20.01
CA ALA A 90 -5.42 6.32 19.74
C ALA A 90 -4.63 6.52 21.03
N VAL A 91 -3.48 5.84 21.10
CA VAL A 91 -2.54 5.97 22.21
C VAL A 91 -1.16 6.28 21.64
N VAL A 92 -0.53 7.34 22.12
CA VAL A 92 0.83 7.71 21.73
C VAL A 92 1.81 6.66 22.26
N VAL A 93 2.58 6.07 21.36
CA VAL A 93 3.63 5.08 21.65
C VAL A 93 4.99 5.75 21.74
N ALA A 94 5.30 6.60 20.77
CA ALA A 94 6.59 7.26 20.67
C ALA A 94 6.46 8.60 19.94
N ARG A 95 7.57 9.33 19.90
CA ARG A 95 7.74 10.52 19.09
C ARG A 95 8.92 10.33 18.15
N LEU A 96 8.77 10.75 16.89
CA LEU A 96 9.87 10.75 15.94
C LEU A 96 11.04 11.58 16.49
N SER A 97 12.25 11.01 16.45
CA SER A 97 13.47 11.71 16.88
C SER A 97 13.85 12.87 15.93
N GLU A 98 13.25 12.90 14.75
CA GLU A 98 13.41 13.97 13.77
C GLU A 98 12.07 14.31 13.12
N PRO A 99 11.85 15.59 12.72
CA PRO A 99 10.64 15.99 12.02
C PRO A 99 10.46 15.25 10.68
N PHE A 100 9.25 14.83 10.38
CA PHE A 100 8.86 14.30 9.09
C PHE A 100 7.84 15.23 8.42
N THR A 101 8.24 15.82 7.30
CA THR A 101 7.38 16.73 6.52
C THR A 101 7.31 16.17 5.10
N PRO A 102 6.21 15.50 4.71
CA PRO A 102 6.14 14.74 3.45
C PRO A 102 5.98 15.60 2.19
N GLY A 103 5.65 16.88 2.33
CA GLY A 103 5.41 17.76 1.17
C GLY A 103 4.10 17.47 0.41
N GLY A 104 3.19 16.72 1.02
CA GLY A 104 1.90 16.31 0.47
C GLY A 104 1.44 14.97 1.06
N ARG A 105 1.10 14.02 0.20
CA ARG A 105 0.79 12.64 0.64
C ARG A 105 2.07 11.95 1.12
N SER A 106 1.88 10.91 1.91
CA SER A 106 2.96 10.15 2.53
C SER A 106 2.69 8.65 2.42
N VAL A 107 3.76 7.87 2.47
CA VAL A 107 3.72 6.44 2.73
C VAL A 107 3.99 6.23 4.20
N VAL A 108 3.16 5.41 4.84
CA VAL A 108 3.32 4.94 6.22
C VAL A 108 3.06 3.43 6.19
N ASP A 109 4.12 2.62 6.22
CA ASP A 109 4.01 1.18 5.99
C ASP A 109 5.10 0.41 6.74
N PHE A 110 4.79 -0.78 7.25
CA PHE A 110 5.75 -1.61 7.96
C PHE A 110 6.54 -2.52 7.04
N ASN A 111 7.86 -2.46 7.16
CA ASN A 111 8.72 -3.54 6.65
C ASN A 111 8.60 -4.75 7.58
N PRO A 112 7.93 -5.85 7.19
CA PRO A 112 7.65 -6.98 8.07
C PRO A 112 8.91 -7.79 8.42
N MET A 113 9.93 -7.75 7.54
CA MET A 113 11.20 -8.45 7.77
C MET A 113 12.05 -7.74 8.83
N ALA A 114 12.11 -6.41 8.77
CA ALA A 114 12.96 -5.60 9.64
C ALA A 114 12.22 -5.09 10.89
N ASP A 115 10.90 -5.18 10.92
CA ASP A 115 10.03 -4.56 11.92
C ASP A 115 10.35 -3.07 12.10
N ARG A 116 10.28 -2.34 11.00
CA ARG A 116 10.52 -0.89 10.94
C ARG A 116 9.42 -0.22 10.13
N LEU A 117 8.98 0.92 10.62
CA LEU A 117 8.05 1.75 9.90
C LEU A 117 8.80 2.54 8.81
N ARG A 118 8.32 2.45 7.59
CA ARG A 118 8.78 3.26 6.45
C ARG A 118 7.94 4.52 6.37
N LEU A 119 8.60 5.67 6.33
CA LEU A 119 7.95 6.95 6.04
C LEU A 119 8.56 7.52 4.77
N MET A 120 7.73 7.78 3.77
CA MET A 120 8.19 8.47 2.55
C MET A 120 7.29 9.65 2.23
N GLY A 121 7.86 10.70 1.65
CA GLY A 121 7.15 11.89 1.27
C GLY A 121 7.30 12.23 -0.22
N MET A 122 6.33 12.98 -0.75
CA MET A 122 6.35 13.49 -2.13
C MET A 122 7.54 14.42 -2.40
N ASN A 123 8.20 14.92 -1.37
CA ASN A 123 9.43 15.72 -1.44
C ASN A 123 10.72 14.89 -1.51
N GLY A 124 10.61 13.56 -1.64
CA GLY A 124 11.74 12.65 -1.71
C GLY A 124 12.29 12.18 -0.36
N ALA A 125 11.65 12.53 0.75
CA ALA A 125 12.01 12.00 2.06
C ALA A 125 11.83 10.47 2.11
N ASN A 126 12.79 9.77 2.72
CA ASN A 126 12.79 8.31 2.87
C ASN A 126 13.39 7.94 4.22
N PHE A 127 12.54 7.58 5.17
CA PHE A 127 12.93 7.31 6.55
C PHE A 127 12.57 5.89 6.95
N ARG A 128 13.43 5.28 7.77
CA ARG A 128 13.10 4.09 8.57
C ARG A 128 12.99 4.49 10.04
N VAL A 129 11.92 4.03 10.69
CA VAL A 129 11.63 4.41 12.07
C VAL A 129 11.46 3.18 12.94
N HIS A 130 12.05 3.21 14.13
CA HIS A 130 11.77 2.20 15.15
C HIS A 130 10.41 2.52 15.79
N PRO A 131 9.39 1.64 15.68
CA PRO A 131 8.02 1.99 16.07
C PRO A 131 7.86 2.28 17.57
N ASP A 132 8.63 1.59 18.41
CA ASP A 132 8.48 1.68 19.88
C ASP A 132 9.29 2.85 20.50
N THR A 133 10.31 3.35 19.80
CA THR A 133 11.17 4.43 20.33
C THR A 133 11.10 5.72 19.54
N GLY A 134 10.57 5.68 18.31
CA GLY A 134 10.55 6.81 17.40
C GLY A 134 11.91 7.16 16.79
N ALA A 135 12.95 6.34 17.01
CA ALA A 135 14.28 6.57 16.45
C ALA A 135 14.23 6.53 14.92
N VAL A 136 14.60 7.64 14.28
CA VAL A 136 14.61 7.82 12.82
C VAL A 136 15.99 7.52 12.26
N THR A 137 16.02 6.77 11.17
CA THR A 137 17.17 6.64 10.28
C THR A 137 16.80 7.26 8.94
N ARG A 138 17.52 8.30 8.53
CA ARG A 138 17.35 8.87 7.18
C ARG A 138 18.06 7.95 6.20
N ASP A 139 17.32 7.47 5.22
CA ASP A 139 17.81 6.68 4.11
C ASP A 139 18.13 7.58 2.89
N GLY A 140 18.62 6.99 1.81
CA GLY A 140 18.83 7.71 0.56
C GLY A 140 17.54 8.35 0.06
N GLY A 141 17.61 9.60 -0.40
CA GLY A 141 16.46 10.30 -0.95
C GLY A 141 15.88 9.57 -2.16
N LEU A 142 14.56 9.71 -2.36
CA LEU A 142 13.88 9.04 -3.48
C LEU A 142 14.42 9.58 -4.81
N THR A 143 14.78 8.66 -5.70
CA THR A 143 15.26 8.96 -7.05
C THR A 143 14.87 7.84 -8.01
N TYR A 144 14.79 8.14 -9.30
CA TYR A 144 14.68 7.08 -10.30
C TYR A 144 16.05 6.46 -10.58
N GLN A 145 16.05 5.16 -10.93
CA GLN A 145 17.25 4.49 -11.44
C GLN A 145 17.85 5.24 -12.65
N PRO A 146 19.14 5.06 -12.96
CA PRO A 146 19.75 5.66 -14.14
C PRO A 146 18.93 5.42 -15.42
N GLY A 147 18.72 6.47 -16.22
CA GLY A 147 17.90 6.46 -17.42
C GLY A 147 17.26 7.83 -17.67
N PRO A 148 16.22 7.91 -18.52
CA PRO A 148 15.58 9.18 -18.89
C PRO A 148 15.03 10.00 -17.71
N LEU A 149 14.66 9.33 -16.61
CA LEU A 149 14.18 9.94 -15.38
C LEU A 149 15.24 9.98 -14.26
N GLY A 150 16.45 9.48 -14.53
CA GLY A 150 17.52 9.39 -13.55
C GLY A 150 17.85 10.74 -12.92
N GLY A 151 17.93 10.78 -11.59
CA GLY A 151 18.17 11.99 -10.82
C GLY A 151 16.95 12.87 -10.56
N THR A 152 15.78 12.56 -11.15
CA THR A 152 14.53 13.22 -10.79
C THR A 152 13.96 12.67 -9.48
N VAL A 153 13.38 13.55 -8.66
CA VAL A 153 12.68 13.15 -7.44
C VAL A 153 11.27 12.66 -7.80
N PRO A 154 10.96 11.37 -7.55
CA PRO A 154 9.63 10.83 -7.82
C PRO A 154 8.59 11.40 -6.85
N ARG A 155 7.36 11.58 -7.34
CA ARG A 155 6.23 12.04 -6.53
C ARG A 155 5.43 10.85 -5.99
N ILE A 156 6.04 10.12 -5.07
CA ILE A 156 5.42 8.95 -4.47
C ILE A 156 4.26 9.38 -3.55
N VAL A 157 3.07 8.86 -3.82
CA VAL A 157 1.83 9.17 -3.09
C VAL A 157 1.33 8.02 -2.23
N ALA A 158 1.74 6.79 -2.53
CA ALA A 158 1.38 5.58 -1.79
C ALA A 158 2.47 4.52 -1.98
N GLY A 159 2.55 3.55 -1.08
CA GLY A 159 3.50 2.44 -1.18
C GLY A 159 3.30 1.45 -0.05
N ALA A 160 3.66 0.18 -0.32
CA ALA A 160 3.51 -0.90 0.62
C ALA A 160 4.56 -2.00 0.43
N TYR A 161 4.86 -2.71 1.51
CA TYR A 161 5.72 -3.89 1.50
C TYR A 161 4.92 -5.17 1.25
N THR A 162 5.52 -6.10 0.52
CA THR A 162 5.01 -7.48 0.37
C THR A 162 5.28 -8.33 1.60
N ASN A 163 4.62 -9.50 1.66
CA ASN A 163 4.82 -10.51 2.70
C ASN A 163 4.50 -9.99 4.10
N SER A 164 3.39 -9.25 4.25
CA SER A 164 2.98 -8.52 5.45
C SER A 164 2.62 -9.40 6.66
N ILE A 165 2.69 -10.74 6.57
CA ILE A 165 2.35 -11.65 7.67
C ILE A 165 3.60 -12.22 8.34
N GLY A 166 3.62 -12.18 9.68
CA GLY A 166 4.67 -12.80 10.49
C GLY A 166 6.03 -12.13 10.31
N LYS A 167 7.09 -12.95 10.26
CA LYS A 167 8.46 -12.49 10.02
C LYS A 167 9.02 -13.19 8.77
N PRO A 168 8.77 -12.66 7.58
CA PRO A 168 9.19 -13.26 6.33
C PRO A 168 10.71 -13.21 6.17
N SER A 169 11.25 -14.09 5.31
CA SER A 169 12.67 -14.08 4.93
C SER A 169 13.01 -13.03 3.87
N SER A 170 12.01 -12.49 3.20
CA SER A 170 12.15 -11.46 2.17
C SER A 170 10.94 -10.56 2.11
N THR A 171 11.11 -9.34 1.61
CA THR A 171 10.03 -8.41 1.29
C THR A 171 10.47 -7.47 0.17
N ALA A 172 9.52 -6.92 -0.55
CA ALA A 172 9.74 -5.92 -1.60
C ALA A 172 8.84 -4.71 -1.35
N LEU A 173 9.35 -3.51 -1.59
CA LEU A 173 8.60 -2.26 -1.43
C LEU A 173 8.13 -1.77 -2.79
N TYR A 174 6.82 -1.73 -2.98
CA TYR A 174 6.20 -1.15 -4.16
C TYR A 174 5.67 0.24 -3.86
N THR A 175 5.76 1.14 -4.83
CA THR A 175 5.37 2.55 -4.70
C THR A 175 4.60 3.02 -5.91
N ILE A 176 3.74 4.03 -5.73
CA ILE A 176 2.94 4.61 -6.80
C ILE A 176 3.31 6.08 -6.98
N ASP A 177 3.73 6.42 -8.20
CA ASP A 177 3.89 7.80 -8.67
C ASP A 177 2.72 8.17 -9.59
N THR A 178 1.77 8.96 -9.09
CA THR A 178 0.60 9.35 -9.86
C THR A 178 0.90 10.45 -10.90
N SER A 179 2.02 11.16 -10.78
CA SER A 179 2.42 12.15 -11.80
C SER A 179 2.86 11.49 -13.10
N LEU A 180 3.38 10.27 -13.01
CA LEU A 180 3.76 9.44 -14.16
C LEU A 180 2.74 8.32 -14.45
N GLY A 181 1.74 8.12 -13.57
CA GLY A 181 0.83 6.96 -13.67
C GLY A 181 1.60 5.65 -13.62
N GLN A 182 2.48 5.47 -12.63
CA GLN A 182 3.46 4.38 -12.64
C GLN A 182 3.54 3.64 -11.31
N LEU A 183 3.54 2.30 -11.38
CA LEU A 183 3.97 1.43 -10.30
C LEU A 183 5.49 1.24 -10.37
N ASN A 184 6.14 1.37 -9.23
CA ASN A 184 7.58 1.15 -9.10
C ASN A 184 7.88 0.08 -8.05
N LEU A 185 9.03 -0.58 -8.20
CA LEU A 185 9.72 -1.28 -7.12
C LEU A 185 10.80 -0.35 -6.58
N GLN A 186 10.81 -0.09 -5.29
CA GLN A 186 11.92 0.62 -4.65
C GLN A 186 13.02 -0.38 -4.29
N ALA A 187 14.09 -0.41 -5.06
CA ALA A 187 15.18 -1.36 -4.89
C ALA A 187 16.55 -0.76 -5.29
N PRO A 188 17.53 -0.70 -4.36
CA PRO A 188 17.43 -1.05 -2.93
C PRO A 188 16.52 -0.07 -2.16
N PRO A 189 15.67 -0.55 -1.22
CA PRO A 189 14.68 0.31 -0.56
C PRO A 189 15.32 1.41 0.30
N ASN A 190 16.48 1.13 0.90
CA ASN A 190 17.20 2.10 1.73
C ASN A 190 17.99 3.13 0.90
N GLU A 191 18.22 2.89 -0.37
CA GLU A 191 18.83 3.87 -1.29
C GLU A 191 17.78 4.75 -1.97
N GLY A 192 16.49 4.43 -1.82
CA GLY A 192 15.39 5.22 -2.39
C GLY A 192 15.23 5.09 -3.91
N VAL A 193 15.86 4.09 -4.55
CA VAL A 193 15.88 3.95 -6.00
C VAL A 193 14.58 3.35 -6.51
N GLN A 194 13.88 4.09 -7.38
CA GLN A 194 12.64 3.67 -8.01
C GLN A 194 12.92 2.99 -9.36
N GLN A 195 12.41 1.79 -9.52
CA GLN A 195 12.47 1.00 -10.75
C GLN A 195 11.06 0.79 -11.30
N ALA A 196 10.77 1.34 -12.47
CA ALA A 196 9.46 1.17 -13.10
C ALA A 196 9.09 -0.32 -13.25
N ARG A 197 7.87 -0.67 -12.88
CA ARG A 197 7.28 -2.00 -13.13
C ARG A 197 6.26 -1.94 -14.26
N GLY A 198 5.47 -0.88 -14.30
CA GLY A 198 4.52 -0.69 -15.37
C GLY A 198 3.65 0.53 -15.23
N ALA A 199 2.96 0.87 -16.30
CA ALA A 199 2.02 1.97 -16.31
C ALA A 199 0.73 1.57 -15.57
N MET A 200 0.22 2.52 -14.80
CA MET A 200 -1.08 2.46 -14.14
C MET A 200 -1.99 3.47 -14.85
N GLU A 201 -2.89 2.98 -15.67
CA GLU A 201 -3.72 3.85 -16.50
C GLU A 201 -4.66 4.72 -15.65
N SER A 202 -4.65 6.02 -15.94
CA SER A 202 -5.68 6.99 -15.51
C SER A 202 -5.98 7.05 -14.00
N LEU A 203 -4.96 6.93 -13.15
CA LEU A 203 -5.15 7.09 -11.71
C LEU A 203 -5.33 8.56 -11.33
N PRO A 204 -6.39 8.93 -10.59
CA PRO A 204 -6.50 10.25 -9.98
C PRO A 204 -5.41 10.44 -8.91
N ALA A 205 -5.17 11.69 -8.53
CA ALA A 205 -4.12 12.06 -7.56
C ALA A 205 -4.34 11.44 -6.16
N GLY A 206 -5.58 11.15 -5.79
CA GLY A 206 -5.95 10.57 -4.48
C GLY A 206 -5.97 9.04 -4.52
N VAL A 207 -4.80 8.42 -4.37
CA VAL A 207 -4.64 6.96 -4.34
C VAL A 207 -4.23 6.53 -2.94
N ALA A 208 -4.89 5.48 -2.42
CA ALA A 208 -4.47 4.74 -1.24
C ALA A 208 -4.15 3.30 -1.66
N PHE A 209 -3.11 2.70 -1.08
CA PHE A 209 -2.54 1.45 -1.55
C PHE A 209 -1.93 0.66 -0.41
N ASP A 210 -2.22 -0.64 -0.35
CA ASP A 210 -1.61 -1.57 0.57
C ASP A 210 -1.52 -2.98 0.00
N ILE A 211 -0.64 -3.82 0.58
CA ILE A 211 -0.38 -5.19 0.13
C ILE A 211 -0.58 -6.16 1.29
N LEU A 212 -1.61 -6.98 1.19
CA LEU A 212 -1.87 -8.06 2.13
C LEU A 212 -1.30 -9.38 1.62
N ALA A 213 -0.46 -10.01 2.45
CA ALA A 213 -0.02 -11.37 2.21
C ALA A 213 -1.11 -12.37 2.62
N ASP A 214 -1.15 -13.53 1.97
CA ASP A 214 -1.95 -14.68 2.41
C ASP A 214 -1.07 -15.75 3.12
N ALA A 215 -1.72 -16.72 3.74
CA ALA A 215 -1.03 -17.79 4.46
C ALA A 215 -0.20 -18.72 3.53
N GLN A 216 -0.40 -18.65 2.23
CA GLN A 216 0.32 -19.40 1.21
C GLN A 216 1.50 -18.62 0.62
N GLY A 217 1.73 -17.40 1.08
CA GLY A 217 2.79 -16.50 0.60
C GLY A 217 2.43 -15.71 -0.66
N GLY A 218 1.17 -15.76 -1.09
CA GLY A 218 0.64 -14.86 -2.12
C GLY A 218 0.53 -13.43 -1.59
N ASN A 219 0.61 -12.46 -2.49
CA ASN A 219 0.47 -11.05 -2.16
C ASN A 219 -0.66 -10.44 -2.98
N ARG A 220 -1.62 -9.82 -2.31
CA ARG A 220 -2.69 -9.07 -2.95
C ARG A 220 -2.52 -7.59 -2.71
N ALA A 221 -2.28 -6.86 -3.79
CA ALA A 221 -2.10 -5.40 -3.74
C ALA A 221 -3.46 -4.72 -3.95
N TRP A 222 -3.93 -4.03 -2.92
CA TRP A 222 -5.19 -3.31 -2.88
C TRP A 222 -4.98 -1.85 -3.26
N LEU A 223 -5.89 -1.32 -4.06
CA LEU A 223 -5.90 0.08 -4.48
C LEU A 223 -7.29 0.66 -4.23
N LEU A 224 -7.37 1.79 -3.54
CA LEU A 224 -8.59 2.59 -3.43
C LEU A 224 -8.33 3.97 -4.05
N SER A 225 -9.12 4.29 -5.07
CA SER A 225 -8.95 5.53 -5.82
C SER A 225 -10.31 6.04 -6.29
N ALA A 226 -10.62 7.31 -6.03
CA ALA A 226 -11.92 7.92 -6.38
C ALA A 226 -13.14 7.10 -5.95
N GLY A 227 -13.08 6.44 -4.80
CA GLY A 227 -14.14 5.58 -4.28
C GLY A 227 -14.28 4.22 -4.97
N GLN A 228 -13.39 3.87 -5.91
CA GLN A 228 -13.32 2.58 -6.56
C GLN A 228 -12.26 1.71 -5.90
N LEU A 229 -12.62 0.49 -5.52
CA LEU A 229 -11.69 -0.52 -5.04
C LEU A 229 -11.17 -1.33 -6.23
N GLY A 230 -9.90 -1.62 -6.23
CA GLY A 230 -9.24 -2.45 -7.24
C GLY A 230 -8.09 -3.27 -6.67
N VAL A 231 -7.54 -4.12 -7.51
CA VAL A 231 -6.31 -4.88 -7.26
C VAL A 231 -5.28 -4.57 -8.32
N VAL A 232 -4.02 -4.54 -7.90
CA VAL A 232 -2.88 -4.21 -8.77
C VAL A 232 -2.04 -5.46 -9.00
N THR A 233 -1.68 -5.72 -10.23
CA THR A 233 -0.67 -6.73 -10.60
C THR A 233 0.71 -6.13 -10.39
N LEU A 234 1.46 -6.63 -9.40
CA LEU A 234 2.73 -6.03 -8.97
C LEU A 234 3.84 -6.10 -10.05
N GLU A 235 3.76 -7.06 -10.96
CA GLU A 235 4.73 -7.24 -12.06
C GLU A 235 4.54 -6.21 -13.18
N THR A 236 3.30 -5.73 -13.39
CA THR A 236 2.94 -4.94 -14.58
C THR A 236 2.30 -3.60 -14.27
N GLY A 237 1.89 -3.34 -13.02
CA GLY A 237 1.13 -2.15 -12.67
C GLY A 237 -0.33 -2.17 -13.13
N GLN A 238 -0.78 -3.24 -13.80
CA GLN A 238 -2.15 -3.33 -14.29
C GLN A 238 -3.15 -3.29 -13.13
N VAL A 239 -4.14 -2.40 -13.23
CA VAL A 239 -5.23 -2.25 -12.25
C VAL A 239 -6.47 -2.97 -12.76
N ARG A 240 -7.01 -3.88 -11.95
CA ARG A 240 -8.32 -4.47 -12.16
C ARG A 240 -9.30 -3.91 -11.13
N LEU A 241 -10.21 -3.06 -11.58
CA LEU A 241 -11.27 -2.52 -10.72
C LEU A 241 -12.24 -3.63 -10.31
N LEU A 242 -12.63 -3.63 -9.05
CA LEU A 242 -13.66 -4.51 -8.48
C LEU A 242 -15.02 -3.81 -8.48
N GLY A 243 -15.05 -2.50 -8.21
CA GLY A 243 -16.24 -1.68 -8.24
C GLY A 243 -16.19 -0.51 -7.27
N ALA A 244 -17.26 0.27 -7.25
CA ALA A 244 -17.43 1.38 -6.33
C ALA A 244 -17.75 0.86 -4.91
N VAL A 245 -17.07 1.44 -3.92
CA VAL A 245 -17.33 1.12 -2.51
C VAL A 245 -18.55 1.92 -2.04
N ALA A 246 -19.62 1.20 -1.68
CA ALA A 246 -20.84 1.81 -1.19
C ALA A 246 -20.68 2.28 0.27
N GLY A 247 -21.20 3.45 0.59
CA GLY A 247 -21.23 3.97 1.96
C GLY A 247 -19.94 4.67 2.42
N LEU A 248 -18.99 4.91 1.53
CA LEU A 248 -17.83 5.74 1.87
C LEU A 248 -18.26 7.16 2.27
N PRO A 249 -17.61 7.77 3.28
CA PRO A 249 -17.85 9.17 3.60
C PRO A 249 -17.41 10.08 2.44
N GLY A 250 -17.96 11.30 2.38
CA GLY A 250 -17.56 12.30 1.39
C GLY A 250 -16.16 12.90 1.62
N SER A 251 -15.47 12.49 2.71
CA SER A 251 -14.10 12.89 3.02
C SER A 251 -13.10 12.16 2.13
N GLU A 252 -12.00 12.81 1.81
CA GLU A 252 -10.90 12.20 1.06
C GLU A 252 -10.29 11.02 1.86
N ILE A 253 -10.08 9.89 1.20
CA ILE A 253 -9.29 8.79 1.75
C ILE A 253 -7.81 9.09 1.50
N VAL A 254 -7.04 9.11 2.58
CA VAL A 254 -5.60 9.41 2.54
C VAL A 254 -4.73 8.18 2.58
N ASP A 255 -5.24 7.07 3.14
CA ASP A 255 -4.50 5.81 3.23
C ASP A 255 -5.44 4.63 3.44
N ILE A 256 -4.96 3.40 3.20
CA ILE A 256 -5.61 2.15 3.57
C ILE A 256 -4.61 1.20 4.21
N ALA A 257 -5.08 0.38 5.18
CA ALA A 257 -4.36 -0.76 5.71
C ALA A 257 -5.22 -2.02 5.52
N ALA A 258 -4.65 -3.06 4.93
CA ALA A 258 -5.33 -4.35 4.75
C ALA A 258 -5.05 -5.24 5.96
N LEU A 259 -6.11 -5.69 6.61
CA LEU A 259 -6.02 -6.41 7.90
C LEU A 259 -5.85 -7.92 7.70
N HIS A 260 -4.97 -8.55 8.52
CA HIS A 260 -4.77 -10.00 8.62
C HIS A 260 -5.37 -10.61 9.88
#